data_d3509ee3d703ae4813027165274ef4d0
#
_entry.id   d3509ee3d703ae4813027165274ef4d0
#
_cell.length_a   1.000
_cell.length_b   1.000
_cell.length_c   1.000
_cell.angle_alpha   90.00
_cell.angle_beta   90.00
_cell.angle_gamma   90.00
#
_symmetry.space_group_name_H-M   'P 1'
#
loop_
_entity.id
_entity.type
_entity.pdbx_description
1 polymer ?
#
loop_
_entity_poly.entity_id
_entity_poly.type
_entity_poly.pdbx_seq_one_letter_code
_entity_poly.pdbx_strand_id
1 'polypeptide(L)'
;IGKKSVVAMREPSLGPCFGVKGGAAGGGYAQVVPMEDINLHFTGDIHAITTANNLIAAMLDNSIQQGNPLDIDTRQIVWKRVVDLNDRALRHIVVGLGGKPNGVPREDGFDISVASEVMAILCLATSLEDLKKRAGRMIVAYNHAGEPVTVDDIQATGAVTLLLKDAIKPNLVQTLDHT
;
A
#
# COMPACT_ATOMS: atom_id res chain seq x y z
N ILE A 1 7.68 -20.88 29.62
CA ILE A 1 7.29 -20.09 30.81
C ILE A 1 5.93 -20.53 31.38
N GLY A 2 5.30 -21.57 30.80
CA GLY A 2 4.05 -22.15 31.30
C GLY A 2 2.79 -21.26 31.20
N LYS A 3 2.84 -20.20 30.40
CA LYS A 3 1.68 -19.32 30.15
C LYS A 3 1.15 -19.52 28.73
N LYS A 4 -0.16 -19.47 28.58
CA LYS A 4 -0.79 -19.39 27.24
C LYS A 4 -0.43 -18.02 26.64
N SER A 5 0.15 -18.03 25.45
CA SER A 5 0.56 -16.80 24.74
C SER A 5 0.17 -16.88 23.27
N VAL A 6 -0.01 -15.72 22.64
CA VAL A 6 -0.25 -15.56 21.22
C VAL A 6 0.78 -14.58 20.68
N VAL A 7 1.41 -14.91 19.57
CA VAL A 7 2.30 -14.00 18.86
C VAL A 7 1.49 -13.13 17.91
N ALA A 8 1.75 -11.82 17.92
CA ALA A 8 1.24 -10.88 16.94
C ALA A 8 2.41 -10.39 16.07
N MET A 9 2.35 -10.66 14.79
CA MET A 9 3.42 -10.35 13.84
C MET A 9 2.90 -9.52 12.68
N ARG A 10 3.81 -8.85 11.99
CA ARG A 10 3.51 -8.25 10.68
C ARG A 10 3.94 -9.23 9.59
N GLU A 11 3.24 -9.18 8.46
CA GLU A 11 3.67 -9.86 7.25
C GLU A 11 4.99 -9.24 6.76
N PRO A 12 5.99 -10.06 6.38
CA PRO A 12 7.27 -9.57 5.92
C PRO A 12 7.17 -9.04 4.48
N SER A 13 7.95 -8.01 4.17
CA SER A 13 8.23 -7.59 2.80
C SER A 13 9.15 -8.58 2.10
N LEU A 14 9.10 -8.68 0.76
CA LEU A 14 9.98 -9.59 0.01
C LEU A 14 11.47 -9.29 0.22
N GLY A 15 11.84 -8.01 0.16
CA GLY A 15 13.22 -7.58 0.33
C GLY A 15 14.18 -8.01 -0.80
N PRO A 16 15.40 -7.46 -0.81
CA PRO A 16 16.37 -7.70 -1.89
C PRO A 16 17.11 -9.03 -1.76
N CYS A 17 17.12 -9.66 -0.57
CA CYS A 17 17.66 -11.00 -0.34
C CYS A 17 16.49 -11.92 0.00
N PHE A 18 16.00 -12.59 -1.01
CA PHE A 18 14.79 -13.39 -0.95
C PHE A 18 14.77 -14.38 0.23
N GLY A 19 13.74 -14.30 1.07
CA GLY A 19 13.56 -15.14 2.24
C GLY A 19 14.51 -14.86 3.42
N VAL A 20 15.36 -13.83 3.33
CA VAL A 20 16.36 -13.53 4.38
C VAL A 20 16.28 -12.08 4.84
N LYS A 21 16.45 -11.14 3.91
CA LYS A 21 16.47 -9.72 4.23
C LYS A 21 15.23 -9.02 3.70
N GLY A 22 14.59 -8.25 4.55
CA GLY A 22 13.32 -7.56 4.28
C GLY A 22 12.15 -8.23 4.98
N GLY A 23 12.29 -9.47 5.36
CA GLY A 23 11.34 -10.20 6.16
C GLY A 23 11.39 -11.71 5.89
N ALA A 24 11.16 -12.45 6.94
CA ALA A 24 10.97 -13.88 6.92
C ALA A 24 9.98 -14.26 8.03
N ALA A 25 9.25 -15.34 7.85
CA ALA A 25 8.33 -15.85 8.86
C ALA A 25 9.09 -16.58 9.99
N GLY A 26 9.98 -15.88 10.64
CA GLY A 26 10.87 -16.38 11.66
C GLY A 26 12.26 -16.74 11.12
N GLY A 27 13.22 -16.86 12.03
CA GLY A 27 14.61 -17.21 11.75
C GLY A 27 15.14 -18.24 12.76
N GLY A 28 16.17 -19.00 12.36
CA GLY A 28 16.73 -20.04 13.20
C GLY A 28 15.75 -21.17 13.49
N TYR A 29 15.59 -21.51 14.74
CA TYR A 29 14.73 -22.63 15.18
C TYR A 29 13.28 -22.21 15.42
N ALA A 30 13.00 -20.95 15.66
CA ALA A 30 11.66 -20.44 15.91
C ALA A 30 11.02 -19.95 14.59
N GLN A 31 10.18 -20.78 14.02
CA GLN A 31 9.49 -20.49 12.77
C GLN A 31 7.98 -20.64 12.93
N VAL A 32 7.23 -19.95 12.06
CA VAL A 32 5.79 -20.06 11.97
C VAL A 32 5.38 -20.67 10.62
N VAL A 33 4.24 -21.33 10.61
CA VAL A 33 3.67 -21.93 9.40
C VAL A 33 2.31 -21.26 9.08
N PRO A 34 1.94 -21.14 7.81
CA PRO A 34 2.65 -21.59 6.59
C PRO A 34 3.76 -20.59 6.18
N MET A 35 5.01 -20.99 6.35
CA MET A 35 6.17 -20.09 6.18
C MET A 35 6.33 -19.64 4.71
N GLU A 36 6.20 -20.57 3.78
CA GLU A 36 6.34 -20.28 2.35
C GLU A 36 5.27 -19.31 1.88
N ASP A 37 4.00 -19.55 2.26
CA ASP A 37 2.88 -18.69 1.87
C ASP A 37 3.06 -17.26 2.39
N ILE A 38 3.54 -17.11 3.63
CA ILE A 38 3.82 -15.81 4.23
C ILE A 38 4.99 -15.12 3.51
N ASN A 39 6.10 -15.83 3.31
CA ASN A 39 7.29 -15.26 2.69
C ASN A 39 7.08 -14.91 1.20
N LEU A 40 6.18 -15.59 0.52
CA LEU A 40 5.84 -15.39 -0.89
C LEU A 40 4.58 -14.53 -1.09
N HIS A 41 4.04 -13.95 -0.02
CA HIS A 41 2.83 -13.14 -0.02
C HIS A 41 1.57 -13.85 -0.52
N PHE A 42 1.48 -15.17 -0.40
CA PHE A 42 0.28 -15.92 -0.80
C PHE A 42 -0.92 -15.67 0.12
N THR A 43 -0.72 -15.00 1.25
CA THR A 43 -1.81 -14.45 2.07
C THR A 43 -2.60 -13.36 1.34
N GLY A 44 -1.99 -12.63 0.41
CA GLY A 44 -2.62 -11.64 -0.45
C GLY A 44 -2.69 -10.22 0.13
N ASP A 45 -2.39 -10.01 1.39
CA ASP A 45 -2.57 -8.71 2.06
C ASP A 45 -1.67 -7.62 1.49
N ILE A 46 -0.38 -7.92 1.31
CA ILE A 46 0.57 -6.97 0.70
C ILE A 46 0.21 -6.68 -0.77
N HIS A 47 -0.27 -7.67 -1.50
CA HIS A 47 -0.76 -7.46 -2.87
C HIS A 47 -2.00 -6.57 -2.91
N ALA A 48 -2.94 -6.75 -1.98
CA ALA A 48 -4.12 -5.90 -1.85
C ALA A 48 -3.74 -4.45 -1.54
N ILE A 49 -2.80 -4.23 -0.61
CA ILE A 49 -2.27 -2.91 -0.26
C ILE A 49 -1.60 -2.24 -1.46
N THR A 50 -0.71 -2.96 -2.14
CA THR A 50 -0.02 -2.48 -3.34
C THR A 50 -1.01 -2.08 -4.43
N THR A 51 -2.00 -2.92 -4.68
CA THR A 51 -3.04 -2.67 -5.69
C THR A 51 -3.90 -1.46 -5.32
N ALA A 52 -4.33 -1.35 -4.07
CA ALA A 52 -5.14 -0.22 -3.59
C ALA A 52 -4.38 1.10 -3.69
N ASN A 53 -3.12 1.13 -3.26
CA ASN A 53 -2.28 2.32 -3.35
C ASN A 53 -2.05 2.76 -4.81
N ASN A 54 -1.74 1.83 -5.69
CA ASN A 54 -1.47 2.13 -7.09
C ASN A 54 -2.75 2.47 -7.87
N LEU A 55 -3.91 1.94 -7.47
CA LEU A 55 -5.20 2.37 -7.99
C LEU A 55 -5.46 3.86 -7.70
N ILE A 56 -5.18 4.32 -6.48
CA ILE A 56 -5.30 5.74 -6.12
C ILE A 56 -4.41 6.59 -7.05
N ALA A 57 -3.15 6.21 -7.24
CA ALA A 57 -2.24 6.91 -8.15
C ALA A 57 -2.76 6.96 -9.59
N ALA A 58 -3.29 5.84 -10.09
CA ALA A 58 -3.85 5.76 -11.44
C ALA A 58 -5.14 6.59 -11.60
N MET A 59 -6.02 6.59 -10.59
CA MET A 59 -7.25 7.40 -10.60
C MET A 59 -6.95 8.89 -10.51
N LEU A 60 -5.93 9.28 -9.73
CA LEU A 60 -5.44 10.66 -9.67
C LEU A 60 -4.95 11.13 -11.05
N ASP A 61 -4.08 10.36 -11.69
CA ASP A 61 -3.58 10.67 -13.03
C ASP A 61 -4.71 10.71 -14.07
N ASN A 62 -5.67 9.79 -13.96
CA ASN A 62 -6.84 9.80 -14.84
C ASN A 62 -7.72 11.05 -14.63
N SER A 63 -7.93 11.48 -13.40
CA SER A 63 -8.67 12.73 -13.10
C SER A 63 -8.03 13.95 -13.75
N ILE A 64 -6.70 14.05 -13.68
CA ILE A 64 -5.94 15.11 -14.33
C ILE A 64 -6.08 15.01 -15.85
N GLN A 65 -5.94 13.82 -16.43
CA GLN A 65 -6.02 13.57 -17.87
C GLN A 65 -7.42 13.85 -18.46
N GLN A 66 -8.47 13.62 -17.68
CA GLN A 66 -9.87 13.82 -18.08
C GLN A 66 -10.38 15.25 -17.84
N GLY A 67 -9.49 16.22 -17.84
CA GLY A 67 -9.83 17.63 -17.76
C GLY A 67 -9.62 18.28 -16.42
N ASN A 68 -9.03 17.57 -15.47
CA ASN A 68 -8.64 18.10 -14.16
C ASN A 68 -9.77 18.86 -13.43
N PRO A 69 -10.93 18.25 -13.19
CA PRO A 69 -12.07 18.95 -12.62
C PRO A 69 -11.85 19.46 -11.19
N LEU A 70 -10.83 18.95 -10.50
CA LEU A 70 -10.44 19.34 -9.14
C LEU A 70 -9.34 20.41 -9.14
N ASP A 71 -8.95 20.92 -10.30
CA ASP A 71 -7.91 21.94 -10.48
C ASP A 71 -6.56 21.57 -9.79
N ILE A 72 -6.19 20.27 -9.85
CA ILE A 72 -4.98 19.74 -9.21
C ILE A 72 -3.74 20.40 -9.81
N ASP A 73 -2.85 20.95 -8.95
CA ASP A 73 -1.51 21.36 -9.37
C ASP A 73 -0.61 20.12 -9.50
N THR A 74 -0.25 19.77 -10.72
CA THR A 74 0.59 18.59 -11.01
C THR A 74 1.98 18.62 -10.37
N ARG A 75 2.42 19.78 -9.88
CA ARG A 75 3.66 19.97 -9.12
C ARG A 75 3.47 19.72 -7.61
N GLN A 76 2.22 19.55 -7.16
CA GLN A 76 1.86 19.36 -5.76
C GLN A 76 1.14 18.00 -5.54
N ILE A 77 1.45 17.02 -6.35
CA ILE A 77 1.04 15.64 -6.12
C ILE A 77 1.96 15.05 -5.04
N VAL A 78 1.35 14.58 -3.95
CA VAL A 78 2.06 13.99 -2.81
C VAL A 78 1.95 12.48 -2.76
N TRP A 79 1.04 11.91 -3.54
CA TRP A 79 0.79 10.47 -3.59
C TRP A 79 1.75 9.78 -4.55
N LYS A 80 2.55 8.85 -4.02
CA LYS A 80 3.47 8.03 -4.81
C LYS A 80 2.90 6.65 -5.07
N ARG A 81 3.43 6.00 -6.11
CA ARG A 81 3.23 4.57 -6.33
C ARG A 81 4.01 3.75 -5.33
N VAL A 82 3.69 2.46 -5.23
CA VAL A 82 4.40 1.55 -4.35
C VAL A 82 4.75 0.25 -5.06
N VAL A 83 5.82 -0.39 -4.58
CA VAL A 83 6.23 -1.74 -4.94
C VAL A 83 6.78 -2.42 -3.69
N ASP A 84 6.49 -3.71 -3.49
CA ASP A 84 6.99 -4.40 -2.30
C ASP A 84 8.41 -4.97 -2.51
N LEU A 85 9.30 -4.10 -2.95
CA LEU A 85 10.72 -4.36 -3.16
C LEU A 85 11.55 -3.14 -2.76
N ASN A 86 12.74 -3.37 -2.22
CA ASN A 86 13.72 -2.32 -1.96
C ASN A 86 14.48 -1.96 -3.25
N ASP A 87 13.81 -1.31 -4.20
CA ASP A 87 14.40 -0.91 -5.47
C ASP A 87 14.83 0.56 -5.45
N ARG A 88 16.15 0.79 -5.41
CA ARG A 88 16.72 2.15 -5.38
C ARG A 88 16.53 2.91 -6.69
N ALA A 89 16.49 2.19 -7.81
CA ALA A 89 16.35 2.81 -9.12
C ALA A 89 14.97 3.45 -9.33
N LEU A 90 13.96 2.99 -8.60
CA LEU A 90 12.60 3.50 -8.68
C LEU A 90 12.29 4.64 -7.69
N ARG A 91 13.24 5.08 -6.86
CA ARG A 91 12.97 6.13 -5.85
C ARG A 91 12.74 7.52 -6.44
N HIS A 92 13.43 7.82 -7.54
CA HIS A 92 13.32 9.07 -8.28
C HIS A 92 13.26 8.75 -9.76
N ILE A 93 12.09 8.89 -10.34
CA ILE A 93 11.83 8.61 -11.75
C ILE A 93 10.99 9.72 -12.36
N VAL A 94 10.89 9.75 -13.66
CA VAL A 94 9.97 10.61 -14.39
C VAL A 94 8.82 9.74 -14.92
N VAL A 95 7.58 10.10 -14.59
CA VAL A 95 6.37 9.49 -15.13
C VAL A 95 5.71 10.39 -16.17
N GLY A 96 4.77 9.86 -16.95
CA GLY A 96 3.98 10.63 -17.93
C GLY A 96 4.74 10.99 -19.21
N LEU A 97 5.88 10.33 -19.51
CA LEU A 97 6.59 10.52 -20.78
C LEU A 97 5.83 9.85 -21.94
N GLY A 98 6.07 10.33 -23.16
CA GLY A 98 5.47 9.77 -24.38
C GLY A 98 4.33 10.60 -24.95
N GLY A 99 4.18 11.84 -24.49
CA GLY A 99 3.23 12.82 -25.01
C GLY A 99 1.85 12.79 -24.33
N LYS A 100 0.95 13.63 -24.84
CA LYS A 100 -0.35 13.91 -24.22
C LYS A 100 -1.18 12.67 -23.82
N PRO A 101 -1.19 11.55 -24.56
CA PRO A 101 -1.96 10.36 -24.15
C PRO A 101 -1.46 9.71 -22.86
N ASN A 102 -0.20 9.96 -22.47
CA ASN A 102 0.46 9.31 -21.33
C ASN A 102 0.45 10.16 -20.05
N GLY A 103 -0.21 11.32 -20.08
CA GLY A 103 -0.35 12.21 -18.93
C GLY A 103 0.65 13.37 -18.92
N VAL A 104 0.88 13.92 -17.73
CA VAL A 104 1.76 15.08 -17.53
C VAL A 104 3.12 14.61 -16.99
N PRO A 105 4.23 14.91 -17.70
CA PRO A 105 5.57 14.57 -17.21
C PRO A 105 5.85 15.24 -15.86
N ARG A 106 6.23 14.42 -14.88
CA ARG A 106 6.63 14.91 -13.56
C ARG A 106 7.59 13.95 -12.87
N GLU A 107 8.29 14.44 -11.86
CA GLU A 107 9.02 13.57 -10.94
C GLU A 107 8.03 12.77 -10.09
N ASP A 108 8.34 11.51 -9.87
CA ASP A 108 7.59 10.57 -9.04
C ASP A 108 8.58 9.54 -8.46
N GLY A 109 8.08 8.53 -7.77
CA GLY A 109 8.88 7.43 -7.26
C GLY A 109 8.00 6.30 -6.77
N PHE A 110 8.65 5.18 -6.47
CA PHE A 110 8.01 4.05 -5.82
C PHE A 110 8.51 3.95 -4.38
N ASP A 111 7.60 4.06 -3.42
CA ASP A 111 7.87 3.71 -2.03
C ASP A 111 7.63 2.21 -1.82
N ILE A 112 8.11 1.65 -0.72
CA ILE A 112 7.84 0.24 -0.40
C ILE A 112 6.40 0.11 0.12
N SER A 113 5.66 -0.90 -0.34
CA SER A 113 4.23 -1.09 -0.01
C SER A 113 3.94 -1.06 1.48
N VAL A 114 4.80 -1.66 2.28
CA VAL A 114 4.63 -1.73 3.75
C VAL A 114 4.82 -0.38 4.47
N ALA A 115 5.38 0.63 3.81
CA ALA A 115 5.51 1.99 4.34
C ALA A 115 4.44 2.95 3.81
N SER A 116 3.48 2.44 3.04
CA SER A 116 2.39 3.26 2.50
C SER A 116 1.40 3.71 3.57
N GLU A 117 0.72 4.83 3.31
CA GLU A 117 -0.39 5.29 4.14
C GLU A 117 -1.56 4.30 4.15
N VAL A 118 -1.79 3.59 3.04
CA VAL A 118 -2.78 2.51 2.94
C VAL A 118 -2.50 1.42 3.96
N MET A 119 -1.23 0.98 4.10
CA MET A 119 -0.83 0.00 5.11
C MET A 119 -1.07 0.53 6.52
N ALA A 120 -0.69 1.77 6.80
CA ALA A 120 -0.89 2.38 8.12
C ALA A 120 -2.38 2.44 8.50
N ILE A 121 -3.23 2.84 7.57
CA ILE A 121 -4.68 2.90 7.76
C ILE A 121 -5.28 1.52 7.95
N LEU A 122 -4.88 0.52 7.15
CA LEU A 122 -5.34 -0.87 7.31
C LEU A 122 -5.01 -1.41 8.70
N CYS A 123 -3.80 -1.15 9.20
CA CYS A 123 -3.37 -1.60 10.54
C CYS A 123 -4.09 -0.91 11.70
N LEU A 124 -4.58 0.31 11.49
CA LEU A 124 -5.24 1.11 12.53
C LEU A 124 -6.76 1.07 12.46
N ALA A 125 -7.33 0.56 11.38
CA ALA A 125 -8.78 0.48 11.22
C ALA A 125 -9.39 -0.55 12.17
N THR A 126 -10.51 -0.20 12.78
CA THR A 126 -11.24 -1.05 13.74
C THR A 126 -12.42 -1.77 13.12
N SER A 127 -12.84 -1.37 11.92
CA SER A 127 -13.91 -1.96 11.14
C SER A 127 -13.78 -1.60 9.67
N LEU A 128 -14.54 -2.23 8.80
CA LEU A 128 -14.59 -1.89 7.37
C LEU A 128 -15.12 -0.46 7.14
N GLU A 129 -16.04 -0.01 7.95
CA GLU A 129 -16.57 1.36 7.89
C GLU A 129 -15.53 2.39 8.33
N ASP A 130 -14.79 2.10 9.40
CA ASP A 130 -13.69 2.95 9.86
C ASP A 130 -12.57 2.98 8.81
N LEU A 131 -12.22 1.83 8.21
CA LEU A 131 -11.29 1.75 7.09
C LEU A 131 -11.72 2.67 5.94
N LYS A 132 -12.98 2.57 5.50
CA LYS A 132 -13.54 3.40 4.44
C LYS A 132 -13.43 4.88 4.75
N LYS A 133 -13.84 5.27 5.96
CA LYS A 133 -13.79 6.67 6.41
C LYS A 133 -12.37 7.23 6.45
N ARG A 134 -11.40 6.44 6.92
CA ARG A 134 -10.00 6.84 6.96
C ARG A 134 -9.41 6.93 5.56
N ALA A 135 -9.64 5.91 4.73
CA ALA A 135 -9.15 5.86 3.36
C ALA A 135 -9.61 7.07 2.53
N GLY A 136 -10.89 7.46 2.66
CA GLY A 136 -11.41 8.63 1.95
C GLY A 136 -10.71 9.95 2.28
N ARG A 137 -10.14 10.06 3.47
CA ARG A 137 -9.49 11.28 3.98
C ARG A 137 -8.01 11.39 3.64
N MET A 138 -7.39 10.37 3.04
CA MET A 138 -5.99 10.43 2.60
C MET A 138 -5.83 11.55 1.58
N ILE A 139 -4.80 12.38 1.76
CA ILE A 139 -4.50 13.50 0.86
C ILE A 139 -3.62 12.97 -0.27
N VAL A 140 -4.02 13.21 -1.52
CA VAL A 140 -3.30 12.73 -2.71
C VAL A 140 -2.57 13.84 -3.46
N ALA A 141 -3.06 15.07 -3.35
CA ALA A 141 -2.50 16.24 -4.02
C ALA A 141 -3.01 17.53 -3.36
N TYR A 142 -2.54 18.66 -3.87
CA TYR A 142 -3.12 19.97 -3.61
C TYR A 142 -3.55 20.61 -4.94
N ASN A 143 -4.62 21.40 -4.89
CA ASN A 143 -5.08 22.19 -6.04
C ASN A 143 -4.31 23.51 -6.18
N HIS A 144 -4.53 24.27 -7.26
CA HIS A 144 -3.86 25.54 -7.48
C HIS A 144 -4.19 26.62 -6.42
N ALA A 145 -5.28 26.46 -5.67
CA ALA A 145 -5.58 27.32 -4.51
C ALA A 145 -4.86 26.88 -3.23
N GLY A 146 -4.12 25.76 -3.25
CA GLY A 146 -3.41 25.21 -2.10
C GLY A 146 -4.31 24.40 -1.17
N GLU A 147 -5.50 24.02 -1.60
CA GLU A 147 -6.41 23.17 -0.82
C GLU A 147 -6.09 21.70 -1.05
N PRO A 148 -6.21 20.83 -0.01
CA PRO A 148 -5.97 19.41 -0.15
C PRO A 148 -7.03 18.73 -1.02
N VAL A 149 -6.57 17.85 -1.89
CA VAL A 149 -7.40 16.91 -2.66
C VAL A 149 -7.26 15.53 -2.04
N THR A 150 -8.38 14.89 -1.75
CA THR A 150 -8.44 13.61 -1.03
C THR A 150 -8.81 12.45 -1.94
N VAL A 151 -8.71 11.22 -1.41
CA VAL A 151 -9.18 10.00 -2.08
C VAL A 151 -10.70 10.03 -2.32
N ASP A 152 -11.47 10.68 -1.44
CA ASP A 152 -12.91 10.90 -1.65
C ASP A 152 -13.17 11.83 -2.84
N ASP A 153 -12.41 12.91 -2.98
CA ASP A 153 -12.58 13.88 -4.06
C ASP A 153 -12.35 13.25 -5.45
N ILE A 154 -11.37 12.34 -5.57
CA ILE A 154 -11.13 11.56 -6.80
C ILE A 154 -12.03 10.32 -6.91
N GLN A 155 -13.00 10.14 -5.99
CA GLN A 155 -13.99 9.05 -5.97
C GLN A 155 -13.40 7.64 -5.89
N ALA A 156 -12.22 7.48 -5.30
CA ALA A 156 -11.51 6.20 -5.21
C ALA A 156 -11.86 5.38 -3.96
N THR A 157 -12.48 5.97 -2.94
CA THR A 157 -12.70 5.38 -1.60
C THR A 157 -13.41 4.04 -1.64
N GLY A 158 -14.45 3.91 -2.47
CA GLY A 158 -15.22 2.67 -2.58
C GLY A 158 -14.37 1.51 -3.14
N ALA A 159 -13.62 1.77 -4.20
CA ALA A 159 -12.76 0.78 -4.84
C ALA A 159 -11.60 0.36 -3.92
N VAL A 160 -10.95 1.32 -3.25
CA VAL A 160 -9.90 1.06 -2.24
C VAL A 160 -10.42 0.17 -1.11
N THR A 161 -11.60 0.51 -0.56
CA THR A 161 -12.22 -0.28 0.52
C THR A 161 -12.53 -1.71 0.07
N LEU A 162 -13.02 -1.87 -1.16
CA LEU A 162 -13.33 -3.18 -1.72
C LEU A 162 -12.08 -4.05 -1.88
N LEU A 163 -10.98 -3.48 -2.36
CA LEU A 163 -9.71 -4.18 -2.50
C LEU A 163 -9.14 -4.65 -1.16
N LEU A 164 -9.39 -3.90 -0.09
CA LEU A 164 -8.85 -4.17 1.24
C LEU A 164 -9.79 -4.99 2.15
N LYS A 165 -11.00 -5.30 1.71
CA LYS A 165 -12.05 -5.90 2.58
C LYS A 165 -11.64 -7.22 3.23
N ASP A 166 -10.87 -8.05 2.54
CA ASP A 166 -10.42 -9.34 3.06
C ASP A 166 -9.08 -9.22 3.80
N ALA A 167 -8.24 -8.25 3.43
CA ALA A 167 -6.97 -7.97 4.09
C ALA A 167 -7.12 -7.39 5.51
N ILE A 168 -8.31 -6.88 5.88
CA ILE A 168 -8.58 -6.41 7.26
C ILE A 168 -8.66 -7.55 8.28
N LYS A 169 -8.83 -8.79 7.83
CA LYS A 169 -8.87 -9.97 8.69
C LYS A 169 -7.45 -10.45 8.96
N PRO A 170 -7.07 -10.69 10.23
CA PRO A 170 -5.75 -11.24 10.53
C PRO A 170 -5.59 -12.66 9.98
N ASN A 171 -4.41 -12.98 9.46
CA ASN A 171 -4.06 -14.34 9.10
C ASN A 171 -3.67 -15.13 10.36
N LEU A 172 -4.21 -16.33 10.49
CA LEU A 172 -3.88 -17.22 11.59
C LEU A 172 -2.66 -18.06 11.24
N VAL A 173 -1.67 -18.03 12.10
CA VAL A 173 -0.42 -18.78 11.94
C VAL A 173 -0.18 -19.66 13.17
N GLN A 174 0.66 -20.67 13.04
CA GLN A 174 1.05 -21.55 14.14
C GLN A 174 2.58 -21.70 14.15
N THR A 175 3.17 -21.91 15.31
CA THR A 175 4.59 -22.25 15.41
C THR A 175 4.82 -23.68 14.91
N LEU A 176 6.04 -23.99 14.45
CA LEU A 176 6.42 -25.36 14.08
C LEU A 176 6.25 -26.34 15.24
N ASP A 177 6.48 -25.88 16.47
CA ASP A 177 6.39 -26.71 17.69
C ASP A 177 4.96 -26.80 18.22
N HIS A 178 3.98 -26.20 17.55
CA HIS A 178 2.58 -26.17 17.99
C HIS A 178 2.37 -25.60 19.40
N THR A 179 3.16 -24.60 19.78
CA THR A 179 3.13 -23.98 21.11
C THR A 179 2.53 -22.59 21.12
#